data_b80b3d8d1f7c7b4889e3aeb68d5d0c2a
#
_entry.id   b80b3d8d1f7c7b4889e3aeb68d5d0c2a
#
_cell.length_a   1.000
_cell.length_b   1.000
_cell.length_c   1.000
_cell.angle_alpha   90.00
_cell.angle_beta   90.00
_cell.angle_gamma   90.00
#
_symmetry.space_group_name_H-M   'P 1'
#
loop_
_entity.id
_entity.type
_entity.pdbx_description
1 polymer ?
#
loop_
_entity_poly.entity_id
_entity_poly.type
_entity_poly.pdbx_seq_one_letter_code
_entity_poly.pdbx_strand_id
1 'polypeptide(L)'
;MTRLLHLDTSPRPGRSGTHEHGSHSRRLSHHFIEHWKAARPEDPVTRRDLGGRPPSLLTVDWIEAAFTPSAQRPAALQQVLAESDSLVDEV
;
A
#
# COMPACT_ATOMS: atom_id res chain seq x y z
N MET A 1 -3.62 -15.24 -15.41
CA MET A 1 -3.01 -14.93 -14.10
C MET A 1 -3.64 -13.66 -13.55
N THR A 2 -4.16 -13.71 -12.35
CA THR A 2 -4.75 -12.55 -11.66
C THR A 2 -3.74 -12.01 -10.64
N ARG A 3 -3.63 -10.70 -10.55
CA ARG A 3 -2.84 -10.04 -9.51
C ARG A 3 -3.76 -9.61 -8.37
N LEU A 4 -3.32 -9.82 -7.14
CA LEU A 4 -4.06 -9.43 -5.94
C LEU A 4 -3.27 -8.37 -5.18
N LEU A 5 -3.91 -7.25 -4.89
CA LEU A 5 -3.35 -6.21 -4.02
C LEU A 5 -4.02 -6.31 -2.65
N HIS A 6 -3.23 -6.60 -1.63
CA HIS A 6 -3.67 -6.76 -0.25
C HIS A 6 -3.34 -5.50 0.55
N LEU A 7 -4.36 -4.78 1.00
CA LEU A 7 -4.21 -3.56 1.79
C LEU A 7 -4.63 -3.83 3.24
N ASP A 8 -3.72 -3.56 4.17
CA ASP A 8 -4.00 -3.55 5.61
C ASP A 8 -3.90 -2.12 6.13
N THR A 9 -4.93 -1.64 6.80
CA THR A 9 -5.00 -0.27 7.29
C THR A 9 -5.08 -0.17 8.82
N SER A 10 -5.24 -1.28 9.52
CA SER A 10 -5.33 -1.27 10.98
C SER A 10 -4.07 -0.70 11.62
N PRO A 11 -4.20 0.18 12.63
CA PRO A 11 -3.06 0.68 13.39
C PRO A 11 -2.42 -0.40 14.27
N ARG A 12 -3.11 -1.51 14.55
CA ARG A 12 -2.56 -2.63 15.30
C ARG A 12 -1.75 -3.53 14.36
N PRO A 13 -0.44 -3.67 14.56
CA PRO A 13 0.40 -4.40 13.60
C PRO A 13 0.22 -5.90 13.62
N GLY A 14 -0.23 -6.48 14.75
CA GLY A 14 -0.43 -7.91 14.89
C GLY A 14 -1.85 -8.34 14.55
N ARG A 15 -2.06 -9.65 14.46
CA ARG A 15 -3.37 -10.26 14.19
C ARG A 15 -3.99 -10.76 15.48
N SER A 16 -5.31 -10.57 15.66
CA SER A 16 -6.03 -11.13 16.82
C SER A 16 -5.90 -12.65 16.85
N GLY A 17 -5.85 -13.21 18.04
CA GLY A 17 -5.61 -14.62 18.26
C GLY A 17 -4.13 -15.02 18.30
N THR A 18 -3.25 -14.23 17.71
CA THR A 18 -1.79 -14.45 17.70
C THR A 18 -1.08 -13.43 18.58
N HIS A 19 -1.58 -12.20 18.63
CA HIS A 19 -1.02 -11.10 19.43
C HIS A 19 -2.05 -10.62 20.44
N GLU A 20 -1.60 -10.19 21.63
CA GLU A 20 -2.47 -9.78 22.72
C GLU A 20 -3.43 -8.66 22.33
N HIS A 21 -2.94 -7.67 21.59
CA HIS A 21 -3.75 -6.56 21.09
C HIS A 21 -3.84 -6.57 19.58
N GLY A 22 -4.00 -7.76 19.00
CA GLY A 22 -4.01 -7.93 17.56
C GLY A 22 -5.26 -7.39 16.88
N SER A 23 -5.13 -7.13 15.60
CA SER A 23 -6.18 -6.60 14.73
C SER A 23 -7.08 -7.71 14.20
N HIS A 24 -8.40 -7.57 14.36
CA HIS A 24 -9.36 -8.49 13.78
C HIS A 24 -9.40 -8.41 12.25
N SER A 25 -9.30 -7.22 11.69
CA SER A 25 -9.29 -7.04 10.23
C SER A 25 -8.04 -7.66 9.59
N ARG A 26 -6.88 -7.55 10.24
CA ARG A 26 -5.65 -8.20 9.77
C ARG A 26 -5.75 -9.72 9.83
N ARG A 27 -6.43 -10.25 10.84
CA ARG A 27 -6.69 -11.69 10.97
C ARG A 27 -7.57 -12.18 9.82
N LEU A 28 -8.66 -11.46 9.53
CA LEU A 28 -9.59 -11.83 8.46
C LEU A 28 -8.93 -11.76 7.08
N SER A 29 -8.22 -10.67 6.80
CA SER A 29 -7.52 -10.53 5.52
C SER A 29 -6.43 -11.58 5.35
N HIS A 30 -5.72 -11.92 6.43
CA HIS A 30 -4.72 -12.99 6.39
C HIS A 30 -5.33 -14.33 6.00
N HIS A 31 -6.47 -14.70 6.60
CA HIS A 31 -7.17 -15.93 6.24
C HIS A 31 -7.56 -15.95 4.77
N PHE A 32 -8.09 -14.84 4.25
CA PHE A 32 -8.42 -14.74 2.84
C PHE A 32 -7.19 -14.95 1.95
N ILE A 33 -6.09 -14.29 2.26
CA ILE A 33 -4.86 -14.37 1.47
C ILE A 33 -4.28 -15.79 1.49
N GLU A 34 -4.29 -16.47 2.63
CA GLU A 34 -3.79 -17.85 2.72
C GLU A 34 -4.64 -18.81 1.87
N HIS A 35 -5.96 -18.66 1.88
CA HIS A 35 -6.84 -19.43 1.01
C HIS A 35 -6.63 -19.10 -0.48
N TRP A 36 -6.43 -17.82 -0.81
CA TRP A 36 -6.15 -17.41 -2.17
C TRP A 36 -4.85 -18.02 -2.70
N LYS A 37 -3.78 -17.94 -1.92
CA LYS A 37 -2.48 -18.51 -2.28
C LYS A 37 -2.54 -20.02 -2.47
N ALA A 38 -3.30 -20.71 -1.63
CA ALA A 38 -3.48 -22.15 -1.74
C ALA A 38 -4.24 -22.55 -3.02
N ALA A 39 -5.27 -21.78 -3.39
CA ALA A 39 -6.08 -22.04 -4.57
C ALA A 39 -5.43 -21.55 -5.87
N ARG A 40 -4.64 -20.48 -5.77
CA ARG A 40 -4.02 -19.80 -6.92
C ARG A 40 -2.55 -19.48 -6.65
N PRO A 41 -1.68 -20.51 -6.55
CA PRO A 41 -0.27 -20.32 -6.16
C PRO A 41 0.55 -19.51 -7.17
N GLU A 42 0.07 -19.38 -8.42
CA GLU A 42 0.76 -18.64 -9.47
C GLU A 42 0.37 -17.16 -9.54
N ASP A 43 -0.69 -16.77 -8.84
CA ASP A 43 -1.14 -15.37 -8.84
C ASP A 43 -0.25 -14.54 -7.90
N PRO A 44 0.36 -13.46 -8.39
CA PRO A 44 1.17 -12.62 -7.52
C PRO A 44 0.30 -11.85 -6.53
N VAL A 45 0.76 -11.78 -5.28
CA VAL A 45 0.14 -11.02 -4.21
C VAL A 45 1.09 -9.93 -3.76
N THR A 46 0.67 -8.68 -3.90
CA THR A 46 1.40 -7.52 -3.38
C THR A 46 0.71 -7.05 -2.10
N ARG A 47 1.48 -6.86 -1.03
CA ARG A 47 0.95 -6.38 0.24
C ARG A 47 1.43 -4.97 0.52
N ARG A 48 0.49 -4.10 0.90
CA ARG A 48 0.77 -2.75 1.36
C ARG A 48 0.18 -2.57 2.76
N ASP A 49 1.04 -2.31 3.75
CA ASP A 49 0.62 -2.06 5.13
C ASP A 49 0.49 -0.56 5.36
N LEU A 50 -0.70 -0.03 5.12
CA LEU A 50 -0.98 1.40 5.31
C LEU A 50 -1.07 1.80 6.78
N GLY A 51 -1.38 0.84 7.68
CA GLY A 51 -1.40 1.10 9.11
C GLY A 51 0.00 1.23 9.71
N GLY A 52 0.95 0.42 9.23
CA GLY A 52 2.34 0.48 9.68
C GLY A 52 3.18 1.54 8.96
N ARG A 53 2.87 1.78 7.69
CA ARG A 53 3.55 2.77 6.85
C ARG A 53 2.51 3.59 6.10
N PRO A 54 1.87 4.56 6.79
CA PRO A 54 0.85 5.38 6.15
C PRO A 54 1.46 6.25 5.05
N PRO A 55 0.68 6.56 4.00
CA PRO A 55 1.14 7.50 2.98
C PRO A 55 1.36 8.88 3.58
N SER A 56 2.28 9.63 3.00
CA SER A 56 2.56 10.99 3.41
C SER A 56 1.36 11.90 3.16
N LEU A 57 1.21 12.92 3.98
CA LEU A 57 0.20 13.95 3.77
C LEU A 57 0.55 14.77 2.52
N LEU A 58 -0.48 15.25 1.84
CA LEU A 58 -0.28 16.15 0.70
C LEU A 58 0.28 17.49 1.18
N THR A 59 1.28 17.98 0.46
CA THR A 59 1.97 19.24 0.78
C THR A 59 1.81 20.24 -0.37
N VAL A 60 2.18 21.50 -0.11
CA VAL A 60 2.24 22.51 -1.18
C VAL A 60 3.19 22.08 -2.29
N ASP A 61 4.33 21.49 -1.94
CA ASP A 61 5.28 20.98 -2.93
C ASP A 61 4.68 19.88 -3.79
N TRP A 62 3.86 19.01 -3.20
CA TRP A 62 3.15 17.97 -3.95
C TRP A 62 2.19 18.58 -4.98
N ILE A 63 1.45 19.61 -4.57
CA ILE A 63 0.51 20.32 -5.45
C ILE A 63 1.26 20.96 -6.61
N GLU A 64 2.35 21.67 -6.31
CA GLU A 64 3.19 22.28 -7.34
C GLU A 64 3.73 21.25 -8.33
N ALA A 65 4.23 20.12 -7.83
CA ALA A 65 4.74 19.04 -8.66
C ALA A 65 3.65 18.45 -9.56
N ALA A 66 2.46 18.21 -9.02
CA ALA A 66 1.34 17.62 -9.76
C ALA A 66 0.87 18.53 -10.91
N PHE A 67 0.91 19.85 -10.73
CA PHE A 67 0.49 20.81 -11.74
C PHE A 67 1.61 21.25 -12.68
N THR A 68 2.83 20.78 -12.47
CA THR A 68 3.96 21.07 -13.38
C THR A 68 4.04 19.97 -14.43
N PRO A 69 4.10 20.28 -15.73
CA PRO A 69 4.29 19.27 -16.77
C PRO A 69 5.54 18.43 -16.52
N SER A 70 5.43 17.11 -16.74
CA SER A 70 6.50 16.17 -16.38
C SER A 70 7.85 16.52 -16.99
N ALA A 71 7.87 17.03 -18.23
CA ALA A 71 9.09 17.42 -18.91
C ALA A 71 9.78 18.65 -18.27
N GLN A 72 9.06 19.41 -17.45
CA GLN A 72 9.55 20.64 -16.82
C GLN A 72 9.78 20.49 -15.31
N ARG A 73 9.53 19.30 -14.75
CA ARG A 73 9.71 19.07 -13.30
C ARG A 73 11.20 18.98 -12.95
N PRO A 74 11.69 19.82 -12.01
CA PRO A 74 13.01 19.60 -11.42
C PRO A 74 13.04 18.27 -10.65
N ALA A 75 14.24 17.75 -10.41
CA ALA A 75 14.41 16.49 -9.69
C ALA A 75 13.76 16.49 -8.30
N ALA A 76 13.81 17.62 -7.59
CA ALA A 76 13.19 17.76 -6.28
C ALA A 76 11.66 17.55 -6.33
N LEU A 77 10.98 18.10 -7.36
CA LEU A 77 9.53 17.92 -7.53
C LEU A 77 9.18 16.51 -7.99
N GLN A 78 10.03 15.88 -8.80
CA GLN A 78 9.85 14.49 -9.18
C GLN A 78 9.90 13.56 -7.95
N GLN A 79 10.79 13.81 -7.00
CA GLN A 79 10.89 13.05 -5.77
C GLN A 79 9.64 13.19 -4.89
N VAL A 80 9.04 14.37 -4.86
CA VAL A 80 7.80 14.60 -4.09
C VAL A 80 6.68 13.73 -4.61
N LEU A 81 6.63 13.45 -5.91
CA LEU A 81 5.60 12.59 -6.52
C LEU A 81 5.93 11.10 -6.50
N ALA A 82 7.15 10.71 -6.14
CA ALA A 82 7.61 9.33 -6.26
C ALA A 82 6.75 8.34 -5.46
N GLU A 83 6.32 8.70 -4.24
CA GLU A 83 5.44 7.86 -3.42
C GLU A 83 4.09 7.64 -4.09
N SER A 84 3.47 8.72 -4.59
CA SER A 84 2.20 8.63 -5.30
C SER A 84 2.30 7.78 -6.55
N ASP A 85 3.36 7.95 -7.33
CA ASP A 85 3.61 7.15 -8.53
C ASP A 85 3.76 5.67 -8.18
N SER A 86 4.47 5.35 -7.10
CA SER A 86 4.63 3.99 -6.62
C SER A 86 3.30 3.35 -6.22
N LEU A 87 2.42 4.11 -5.55
CA LEU A 87 1.09 3.62 -5.15
C LEU A 87 0.20 3.39 -6.37
N VAL A 88 0.25 4.27 -7.36
CA VAL A 88 -0.50 4.11 -8.61
C VAL A 88 -0.02 2.87 -9.38
N ASP A 89 1.28 2.64 -9.42
CA ASP A 89 1.86 1.50 -10.14
C ASP A 89 1.45 0.14 -9.53
N GLU A 90 1.09 0.10 -8.24
CA GLU A 90 0.61 -1.12 -7.59
C GLU A 90 -0.82 -1.50 -8.01
N VAL A 91 -1.61 -0.54 -8.39
CA VAL A 91 -2.99 -0.75 -8.82
C VAL A 91 -3.03 -1.15 -10.31
#